data_933e2404c3641528aa4f4d97ee6c4498
#
_entry.id   933e2404c3641528aa4f4d97ee6c4498
#
_cell.length_a   1.000
_cell.length_b   1.000
_cell.length_c   1.000
_cell.angle_alpha   90.00
_cell.angle_beta   90.00
_cell.angle_gamma   90.00
#
_symmetry.space_group_name_H-M   'P 1'
#
loop_
_entity.id
_entity.type
_entity.pdbx_description
1 polymer ?
#
loop_
_entity_poly.entity_id
_entity_poly.type
_entity_poly.pdbx_seq_one_letter_code
_entity_poly.pdbx_strand_id
1 'polypeptide(L)'
;MRKTVLVIVWSVLPIGGLQAQSAEKVWTLEECMRYAIENSHEVKKQQYTNANYRQDYISAVAQMMPSVSGSVDVSSNFGRSLDPATNTYASNVNFNNSYGVGASIGVFGGFTAINNLRLTKVARRQGEDELQKAADDISLSVMENYFWVVYYEGVVRMSAEQLEESRLKLRQTVEHEALGLKSRADVVQVEAEVATNDAALTGSRNNLTNYLTLLKTKMNYPLNDTLRIDTQVDLLAQEMSETAESIYFDARRQNPTAKIADFNLRQSRLRYSIAKGNYYPSLSISGGYQTNYFIADMDHTDQSPSFKNQFRDNRGEYIQASLSIPIFNSLSRRTNVNRSRNNMLIQEQNRNQTLQQLQSDIRKAVDDCQGYAKQYEQMKKRVEANQLAYDVMRRKYEEGLVSPLDLQTSANLLLSAKADQLKTKLDYIIQCRLVKYYKGIPLIEQLQ
;
A
#
# COMPACT_ATOMS: atom_id res chain seq x y z
N MET A 1 13.03 -30.85 -61.89
CA MET A 1 11.70 -31.33 -62.28
C MET A 1 11.28 -32.44 -61.36
N ARG A 2 10.25 -32.34 -60.65
CA ARG A 2 9.31 -33.19 -59.92
C ARG A 2 8.97 -32.56 -58.59
N LYS A 3 7.83 -31.86 -58.59
CA LYS A 3 7.17 -31.35 -57.43
C LYS A 3 6.48 -32.50 -56.70
N THR A 4 6.86 -32.76 -55.46
CA THR A 4 6.16 -33.68 -54.56
C THR A 4 5.26 -32.86 -53.66
N VAL A 5 3.95 -33.01 -53.82
CA VAL A 5 2.90 -32.42 -53.00
C VAL A 5 2.73 -33.32 -51.78
N LEU A 6 3.02 -32.79 -50.57
CA LEU A 6 2.78 -33.47 -49.30
C LEU A 6 1.40 -33.07 -48.80
N VAL A 7 0.44 -33.98 -48.84
CA VAL A 7 -0.90 -33.84 -48.28
C VAL A 7 -0.82 -34.14 -46.78
N ILE A 8 -0.97 -33.12 -45.93
CA ILE A 8 -1.09 -33.31 -44.48
C ILE A 8 -2.57 -33.49 -44.16
N VAL A 9 -2.93 -34.70 -43.76
CA VAL A 9 -4.24 -35.05 -43.23
C VAL A 9 -4.30 -34.57 -41.77
N TRP A 10 -5.10 -33.55 -41.50
CA TRP A 10 -5.43 -33.16 -40.14
C TRP A 10 -6.50 -34.10 -39.57
N SER A 11 -6.10 -34.96 -38.66
CA SER A 11 -7.02 -35.74 -37.81
C SER A 11 -7.55 -34.81 -36.69
N VAL A 12 -8.79 -34.43 -36.80
CA VAL A 12 -9.54 -33.73 -35.70
C VAL A 12 -9.86 -34.77 -34.64
N LEU A 13 -9.10 -34.75 -33.55
CA LEU A 13 -9.48 -35.42 -32.30
C LEU A 13 -10.53 -34.55 -31.58
N PRO A 14 -11.67 -35.13 -31.14
CA PRO A 14 -12.60 -34.40 -30.31
C PRO A 14 -11.95 -34.18 -28.93
N ILE A 15 -11.61 -32.95 -28.62
CA ILE A 15 -11.25 -32.55 -27.25
C ILE A 15 -12.55 -32.65 -26.44
N GLY A 16 -12.77 -33.81 -25.83
CA GLY A 16 -13.75 -33.96 -24.74
C GLY A 16 -13.33 -33.01 -23.61
N GLY A 17 -14.10 -31.96 -23.41
CA GLY A 17 -13.94 -31.08 -22.28
C GLY A 17 -14.14 -31.86 -20.97
N LEU A 18 -13.06 -32.28 -20.35
CA LEU A 18 -13.05 -32.57 -18.93
C LEU A 18 -13.36 -31.22 -18.22
N GLN A 19 -14.65 -30.95 -17.98
CA GLN A 19 -15.02 -30.08 -16.89
C GLN A 19 -14.51 -30.76 -15.61
N ALA A 20 -13.27 -30.45 -15.25
CA ALA A 20 -12.81 -30.64 -13.89
C ALA A 20 -13.77 -29.81 -13.03
N GLN A 21 -14.68 -30.48 -12.31
CA GLN A 21 -15.29 -29.91 -11.12
C GLN A 21 -14.14 -29.50 -10.22
N SER A 22 -13.71 -28.25 -10.33
CA SER A 22 -12.78 -27.67 -9.37
C SER A 22 -13.50 -27.78 -8.03
N ALA A 23 -12.99 -28.66 -7.16
CA ALA A 23 -13.41 -28.66 -5.76
C ALA A 23 -13.33 -27.20 -5.32
N GLU A 24 -14.48 -26.63 -4.89
CA GLU A 24 -14.55 -25.22 -4.50
C GLU A 24 -13.48 -24.98 -3.43
N LYS A 25 -12.43 -24.26 -3.78
CA LYS A 25 -11.28 -24.03 -2.90
C LYS A 25 -11.77 -23.25 -1.66
N VAL A 26 -11.52 -23.80 -0.49
CA VAL A 26 -11.70 -23.10 0.79
C VAL A 26 -10.42 -22.35 1.09
N TRP A 27 -10.53 -21.04 1.27
CA TRP A 27 -9.39 -20.15 1.49
C TRP A 27 -9.09 -19.98 2.97
N THR A 28 -7.86 -20.26 3.35
CA THR A 28 -7.35 -19.93 4.69
C THR A 28 -7.01 -18.45 4.81
N LEU A 29 -6.86 -17.94 6.03
CA LEU A 29 -6.43 -16.56 6.27
C LEU A 29 -5.06 -16.27 5.62
N GLU A 30 -4.12 -17.23 5.71
CA GLU A 30 -2.80 -17.09 5.09
C GLU A 30 -2.88 -16.96 3.57
N GLU A 31 -3.67 -17.82 2.93
CA GLU A 31 -3.87 -17.76 1.48
C GLU A 31 -4.51 -16.45 1.04
N CYS A 32 -5.50 -15.95 1.81
CA CYS A 32 -6.12 -14.65 1.57
C CYS A 32 -5.10 -13.50 1.66
N MET A 33 -4.26 -13.49 2.69
CA MET A 33 -3.22 -12.47 2.86
C MET A 33 -2.18 -12.55 1.73
N ARG A 34 -1.70 -13.74 1.41
CA ARG A 34 -0.70 -13.96 0.34
C ARG A 34 -1.23 -13.49 -1.01
N TYR A 35 -2.43 -13.89 -1.36
CA TYR A 35 -3.10 -13.45 -2.59
C TYR A 35 -3.28 -11.94 -2.62
N ALA A 36 -3.68 -11.34 -1.50
CA ALA A 36 -3.86 -9.89 -1.38
C ALA A 36 -2.56 -9.13 -1.62
N ILE A 37 -1.44 -9.56 -1.03
CA ILE A 37 -0.12 -8.93 -1.23
C ILE A 37 0.30 -9.01 -2.70
N GLU A 38 0.15 -10.18 -3.33
CA GLU A 38 0.53 -10.39 -4.73
C GLU A 38 -0.30 -9.55 -5.71
N ASN A 39 -1.58 -9.34 -5.39
CA ASN A 39 -2.53 -8.65 -6.28
C ASN A 39 -2.83 -7.20 -5.87
N SER A 40 -2.35 -6.74 -4.70
CA SER A 40 -2.61 -5.39 -4.21
C SER A 40 -2.05 -4.31 -5.14
N HIS A 41 -2.90 -3.35 -5.49
CA HIS A 41 -2.49 -2.17 -6.23
C HIS A 41 -1.52 -1.28 -5.43
N GLU A 42 -1.67 -1.23 -4.09
CA GLU A 42 -0.81 -0.41 -3.24
C GLU A 42 0.60 -1.01 -3.15
N VAL A 43 0.72 -2.33 -3.02
CA VAL A 43 2.01 -3.03 -3.06
C VAL A 43 2.69 -2.85 -4.42
N LYS A 44 1.96 -3.01 -5.53
CA LYS A 44 2.49 -2.79 -6.88
C LYS A 44 2.94 -1.34 -7.09
N LYS A 45 2.16 -0.37 -6.63
CA LYS A 45 2.52 1.04 -6.66
C LYS A 45 3.82 1.31 -5.89
N GLN A 46 3.97 0.71 -4.70
CA GLN A 46 5.21 0.84 -3.93
C GLN A 46 6.41 0.17 -4.63
N GLN A 47 6.21 -0.97 -5.32
CA GLN A 47 7.25 -1.59 -6.15
C GLN A 47 7.74 -0.64 -7.26
N TYR A 48 6.83 0.04 -7.95
CA TYR A 48 7.20 1.05 -8.95
C TYR A 48 7.87 2.28 -8.33
N THR A 49 7.44 2.70 -7.13
CA THR A 49 8.12 3.76 -6.38
C THR A 49 9.56 3.37 -6.04
N ASN A 50 9.78 2.12 -5.62
CA ASN A 50 11.12 1.60 -5.35
C ASN A 50 11.97 1.52 -6.62
N ALA A 51 11.38 1.19 -7.77
CA ALA A 51 12.05 1.26 -9.06
C ALA A 51 12.49 2.70 -9.39
N ASN A 52 11.66 3.71 -9.08
CA ASN A 52 12.04 5.12 -9.22
C ASN A 52 13.19 5.51 -8.28
N TYR A 53 13.18 5.09 -7.01
CA TYR A 53 14.32 5.33 -6.09
C TYR A 53 15.61 4.72 -6.62
N ARG A 54 15.54 3.59 -7.32
CA ARG A 54 16.71 2.99 -7.99
C ARG A 54 17.19 3.88 -9.14
N GLN A 55 16.29 4.44 -9.95
CA GLN A 55 16.67 5.36 -11.04
C GLN A 55 17.25 6.66 -10.50
N ASP A 56 16.69 7.22 -9.42
CA ASP A 56 17.21 8.41 -8.75
C ASP A 56 18.63 8.18 -8.23
N TYR A 57 18.90 6.98 -7.68
CA TYR A 57 20.26 6.62 -7.27
C TYR A 57 21.22 6.53 -8.46
N ILE A 58 20.81 5.91 -9.57
CA ILE A 58 21.60 5.82 -10.80
C ILE A 58 21.88 7.24 -11.34
N SER A 59 20.84 8.11 -11.37
CA SER A 59 20.96 9.50 -11.76
C SER A 59 21.96 10.28 -10.89
N ALA A 60 21.91 10.07 -9.56
CA ALA A 60 22.84 10.72 -8.63
C ALA A 60 24.31 10.25 -8.83
N VAL A 61 24.51 8.99 -9.21
CA VAL A 61 25.84 8.49 -9.63
C VAL A 61 26.27 9.12 -10.94
N ALA A 62 25.35 9.17 -11.93
CA ALA A 62 25.62 9.72 -13.26
C ALA A 62 25.92 11.23 -13.21
N GLN A 63 25.37 11.99 -12.26
CA GLN A 63 25.72 13.41 -12.04
C GLN A 63 27.22 13.64 -11.70
N MET A 64 27.93 12.60 -11.29
CA MET A 64 29.38 12.66 -11.03
C MET A 64 30.22 12.30 -12.27
N MET A 65 29.58 11.95 -13.39
CA MET A 65 30.23 11.63 -14.66
C MET A 65 30.18 12.86 -15.59
N PRO A 66 31.07 12.93 -16.60
CA PRO A 66 30.99 13.97 -17.61
C PRO A 66 29.70 13.82 -18.45
N SER A 67 29.05 14.95 -18.73
CA SER A 67 28.00 15.06 -19.74
C SER A 67 28.60 15.43 -21.10
N VAL A 68 28.12 14.79 -22.17
CA VAL A 68 28.52 15.08 -23.54
C VAL A 68 27.29 15.52 -24.31
N SER A 69 27.37 16.65 -25.02
CA SER A 69 26.29 17.18 -25.84
C SER A 69 26.80 17.68 -27.19
N GLY A 70 25.98 17.53 -28.22
CA GLY A 70 26.16 18.14 -29.52
C GLY A 70 25.15 19.27 -29.73
N SER A 71 25.58 20.36 -30.35
CA SER A 71 24.71 21.47 -30.75
C SER A 71 24.89 21.84 -32.19
N VAL A 72 23.81 22.26 -32.82
CA VAL A 72 23.79 22.90 -34.12
C VAL A 72 22.94 24.13 -33.96
N ASP A 73 23.53 25.31 -34.11
CA ASP A 73 22.86 26.58 -33.95
C ASP A 73 22.88 27.30 -35.29
N VAL A 74 21.70 27.79 -35.72
CA VAL A 74 21.51 28.58 -36.95
C VAL A 74 20.91 29.91 -36.56
N SER A 75 21.57 30.99 -36.99
CA SER A 75 21.09 32.34 -36.75
C SER A 75 21.26 33.23 -37.95
N SER A 76 20.33 34.12 -38.19
CA SER A 76 20.43 35.24 -39.13
C SER A 76 20.21 36.51 -38.34
N ASN A 77 21.17 37.47 -38.52
CA ASN A 77 21.05 38.77 -37.91
C ASN A 77 20.80 39.82 -39.02
N PHE A 78 19.86 40.69 -38.76
CA PHE A 78 19.43 41.76 -39.70
C PHE A 78 19.88 43.10 -39.12
N GLY A 79 20.61 43.88 -39.91
CA GLY A 79 21.04 45.19 -39.53
C GLY A 79 22.57 45.37 -39.57
N ARG A 80 23.08 46.38 -38.84
CA ARG A 80 24.50 46.72 -38.87
C ARG A 80 25.31 45.74 -38.01
N SER A 81 26.23 44.98 -38.65
CA SER A 81 27.12 44.03 -37.96
C SER A 81 28.57 44.25 -38.41
N LEU A 82 29.54 43.77 -37.59
CA LEU A 82 30.91 43.75 -37.95
C LEU A 82 31.19 42.56 -38.86
N ASP A 83 31.74 42.81 -40.04
CA ASP A 83 32.24 41.77 -40.91
C ASP A 83 33.60 41.26 -40.40
N PRO A 84 33.75 40.00 -40.03
CA PRO A 84 35.01 39.46 -39.50
C PRO A 84 36.14 39.41 -40.52
N ALA A 85 35.84 39.41 -41.82
CA ALA A 85 36.87 39.33 -42.86
C ALA A 85 37.52 40.69 -43.14
N THR A 86 36.74 41.76 -43.10
CA THR A 86 37.19 43.12 -43.42
C THR A 86 37.38 44.00 -42.18
N ASN A 87 36.89 43.56 -41.02
CA ASN A 87 36.83 44.30 -39.77
C ASN A 87 36.14 45.68 -39.89
N THR A 88 35.16 45.78 -40.79
CA THR A 88 34.36 46.97 -41.04
C THR A 88 32.90 46.72 -40.70
N TYR A 89 32.14 47.80 -40.38
CA TYR A 89 30.69 47.68 -40.15
C TYR A 89 29.93 47.73 -41.46
N ALA A 90 29.17 46.64 -41.74
CA ALA A 90 28.25 46.57 -42.86
C ALA A 90 26.78 46.50 -42.35
N SER A 91 25.84 47.11 -43.07
CA SER A 91 24.42 46.99 -42.81
C SER A 91 23.83 45.99 -43.81
N ASN A 92 23.79 44.72 -43.38
CA ASN A 92 23.43 43.61 -44.23
C ASN A 92 22.78 42.50 -43.40
N VAL A 93 22.32 41.44 -44.06
CA VAL A 93 21.84 40.22 -43.45
C VAL A 93 22.98 39.24 -43.38
N ASN A 94 23.41 38.91 -42.19
CA ASN A 94 24.43 37.85 -42.02
C ASN A 94 23.79 36.53 -41.59
N PHE A 95 24.40 35.45 -41.99
CA PHE A 95 24.02 34.09 -41.62
C PHE A 95 25.16 33.41 -40.90
N ASN A 96 24.85 32.79 -39.75
CA ASN A 96 25.79 32.02 -38.99
C ASN A 96 25.21 30.65 -38.68
N ASN A 97 25.97 29.60 -38.93
CA ASN A 97 25.62 28.23 -38.58
C ASN A 97 26.80 27.64 -37.85
N SER A 98 26.62 27.33 -36.58
CA SER A 98 27.69 26.75 -35.69
C SER A 98 27.38 25.32 -35.33
N TYR A 99 28.40 24.53 -35.27
CA TYR A 99 28.37 23.11 -34.89
C TYR A 99 29.33 22.89 -33.75
N GLY A 100 28.87 22.21 -32.70
CA GLY A 100 29.71 21.94 -31.53
C GLY A 100 29.44 20.57 -30.91
N VAL A 101 30.50 19.94 -30.42
CA VAL A 101 30.42 18.80 -29.51
C VAL A 101 31.24 19.15 -28.28
N GLY A 102 30.62 19.13 -27.11
CA GLY A 102 31.27 19.50 -25.86
C GLY A 102 31.02 18.47 -24.77
N ALA A 103 32.02 18.33 -23.89
CA ALA A 103 31.91 17.56 -22.66
C ALA A 103 32.11 18.49 -21.45
N SER A 104 31.36 18.30 -20.38
CA SER A 104 31.50 19.03 -19.13
C SER A 104 31.37 18.11 -17.92
N ILE A 105 32.19 18.40 -16.88
CA ILE A 105 32.12 17.71 -15.60
C ILE A 105 32.23 18.72 -14.45
N GLY A 106 31.36 18.55 -13.44
CA GLY A 106 31.45 19.24 -12.17
C GLY A 106 32.47 18.54 -11.26
N VAL A 107 33.62 19.18 -11.03
CA VAL A 107 34.70 18.63 -10.18
C VAL A 107 34.41 18.84 -8.70
N PHE A 108 33.86 20.01 -8.37
CA PHE A 108 33.51 20.37 -7.01
C PHE A 108 32.27 21.27 -7.00
N GLY A 109 31.32 21.01 -6.11
CA GLY A 109 30.10 21.79 -5.95
C GLY A 109 29.64 21.80 -4.48
N GLY A 110 30.55 22.08 -3.54
CA GLY A 110 30.21 22.20 -2.12
C GLY A 110 29.68 20.90 -1.50
N PHE A 111 30.18 19.75 -1.98
CA PHE A 111 29.73 18.42 -1.52
C PHE A 111 28.24 18.08 -1.82
N THR A 112 27.57 18.89 -2.65
CA THR A 112 26.14 18.69 -2.97
C THR A 112 25.93 17.37 -3.71
N ALA A 113 26.74 17.01 -4.69
CA ALA A 113 26.65 15.75 -5.42
C ALA A 113 26.82 14.53 -4.51
N ILE A 114 27.83 14.55 -3.61
CA ILE A 114 28.07 13.45 -2.67
C ILE A 114 26.90 13.32 -1.67
N ASN A 115 26.36 14.44 -1.16
CA ASN A 115 25.23 14.40 -0.25
C ASN A 115 23.93 14.00 -0.96
N ASN A 116 23.77 14.36 -2.26
CA ASN A 116 22.66 13.88 -3.08
C ASN A 116 22.75 12.36 -3.31
N LEU A 117 23.95 11.84 -3.60
CA LEU A 117 24.17 10.39 -3.69
C LEU A 117 23.84 9.67 -2.37
N ARG A 118 24.20 10.26 -1.22
CA ARG A 118 23.84 9.71 0.09
C ARG A 118 22.34 9.76 0.33
N LEU A 119 21.67 10.85 -0.10
CA LEU A 119 20.22 11.03 0.01
C LEU A 119 19.46 9.95 -0.77
N THR A 120 19.81 9.76 -2.05
CA THR A 120 19.18 8.74 -2.89
C THR A 120 19.47 7.31 -2.41
N LYS A 121 20.67 7.05 -1.87
CA LYS A 121 20.99 5.78 -1.23
C LYS A 121 20.11 5.50 0.00
N VAL A 122 19.84 6.53 0.81
CA VAL A 122 18.94 6.43 1.98
C VAL A 122 17.49 6.19 1.50
N ALA A 123 17.02 6.95 0.50
CA ALA A 123 15.69 6.77 -0.08
C ALA A 123 15.48 5.36 -0.63
N ARG A 124 16.46 4.80 -1.34
CA ARG A 124 16.39 3.42 -1.85
C ARG A 124 16.25 2.38 -0.74
N ARG A 125 16.97 2.54 0.38
CA ARG A 125 16.83 1.65 1.54
C ARG A 125 15.49 1.81 2.24
N GLN A 126 15.00 3.05 2.35
CA GLN A 126 13.68 3.31 2.92
C GLN A 126 12.58 2.61 2.12
N GLY A 127 12.70 2.55 0.79
CA GLY A 127 11.73 1.88 -0.08
C GLY A 127 11.53 0.39 0.25
N GLU A 128 12.55 -0.30 0.79
CA GLU A 128 12.41 -1.69 1.24
C GLU A 128 11.47 -1.79 2.45
N ASP A 129 11.63 -0.88 3.44
CA ASP A 129 10.74 -0.84 4.61
C ASP A 129 9.34 -0.29 4.26
N GLU A 130 9.21 0.61 3.28
CA GLU A 130 7.91 1.09 2.76
C GLU A 130 7.14 -0.04 2.05
N LEU A 131 7.84 -0.89 1.30
CA LEU A 131 7.23 -2.06 0.66
C LEU A 131 6.74 -3.06 1.71
N GLN A 132 7.55 -3.33 2.73
CA GLN A 132 7.16 -4.20 3.85
C GLN A 132 5.95 -3.62 4.58
N LYS A 133 5.96 -2.31 4.87
CA LYS A 133 4.82 -1.65 5.51
C LYS A 133 3.55 -1.77 4.68
N ALA A 134 3.62 -1.58 3.36
CA ALA A 134 2.46 -1.73 2.48
C ALA A 134 1.91 -3.16 2.48
N ALA A 135 2.79 -4.17 2.53
CA ALA A 135 2.39 -5.57 2.65
C ALA A 135 1.73 -5.87 4.01
N ASP A 136 2.29 -5.31 5.09
CA ASP A 136 1.74 -5.46 6.45
C ASP A 136 0.38 -4.78 6.59
N ASP A 137 0.21 -3.56 6.07
CA ASP A 137 -1.06 -2.80 6.11
C ASP A 137 -2.18 -3.55 5.37
N ILE A 138 -1.88 -4.15 4.21
CA ILE A 138 -2.82 -4.98 3.46
C ILE A 138 -3.15 -6.27 4.24
N SER A 139 -2.15 -6.93 4.81
CA SER A 139 -2.34 -8.15 5.61
C SER A 139 -3.25 -7.89 6.82
N LEU A 140 -3.04 -6.79 7.54
CA LEU A 140 -3.90 -6.36 8.64
C LEU A 140 -5.34 -6.13 8.17
N SER A 141 -5.51 -5.38 7.08
CA SER A 141 -6.83 -5.10 6.52
C SER A 141 -7.58 -6.37 6.06
N VAL A 142 -6.85 -7.32 5.46
CA VAL A 142 -7.42 -8.62 5.07
C VAL A 142 -7.79 -9.43 6.30
N MET A 143 -6.94 -9.48 7.32
CA MET A 143 -7.19 -10.19 8.57
C MET A 143 -8.47 -9.68 9.25
N GLU A 144 -8.62 -8.38 9.41
CA GLU A 144 -9.79 -7.78 10.02
C GLU A 144 -11.09 -8.14 9.25
N ASN A 145 -11.08 -8.00 7.91
CA ASN A 145 -12.25 -8.33 7.10
C ASN A 145 -12.54 -9.83 7.06
N TYR A 146 -11.50 -10.68 7.07
CA TYR A 146 -11.65 -12.13 7.16
C TYR A 146 -12.38 -12.54 8.45
N PHE A 147 -11.96 -11.98 9.60
CA PHE A 147 -12.59 -12.28 10.87
C PHE A 147 -14.04 -11.74 10.96
N TRP A 148 -14.36 -10.63 10.30
CA TRP A 148 -15.73 -10.19 10.18
C TRP A 148 -16.59 -11.16 9.35
N VAL A 149 -16.04 -11.74 8.27
CA VAL A 149 -16.74 -12.79 7.51
C VAL A 149 -16.97 -14.03 8.38
N VAL A 150 -15.95 -14.49 9.13
CA VAL A 150 -16.08 -15.61 10.09
C VAL A 150 -17.15 -15.32 11.12
N TYR A 151 -17.19 -14.11 11.67
CA TYR A 151 -18.21 -13.69 12.62
C TYR A 151 -19.63 -13.78 12.04
N TYR A 152 -19.86 -13.15 10.88
CA TYR A 152 -21.19 -13.13 10.28
C TYR A 152 -21.62 -14.50 9.75
N GLU A 153 -20.73 -15.36 9.34
CA GLU A 153 -21.03 -16.73 9.00
C GLU A 153 -21.51 -17.52 10.23
N GLY A 154 -20.84 -17.31 11.37
CA GLY A 154 -21.32 -17.83 12.66
C GLY A 154 -22.70 -17.29 13.05
N VAL A 155 -22.95 -15.99 12.88
CA VAL A 155 -24.25 -15.37 13.19
C VAL A 155 -25.35 -15.89 12.26
N VAL A 156 -25.08 -16.03 10.95
CA VAL A 156 -26.04 -16.61 9.98
C VAL A 156 -26.42 -18.03 10.39
N ARG A 157 -25.45 -18.86 10.76
CA ARG A 157 -25.72 -20.22 11.23
C ARG A 157 -26.61 -20.24 12.47
N MET A 158 -26.27 -19.42 13.49
CA MET A 158 -27.08 -19.32 14.72
C MET A 158 -28.51 -18.79 14.44
N SER A 159 -28.65 -17.79 13.57
CA SER A 159 -29.97 -17.25 13.19
C SER A 159 -30.79 -18.25 12.38
N ALA A 160 -30.16 -19.06 11.54
CA ALA A 160 -30.84 -20.13 10.80
C ALA A 160 -31.33 -21.23 11.73
N GLU A 161 -30.53 -21.66 12.71
CA GLU A 161 -30.91 -22.62 13.74
C GLU A 161 -32.11 -22.11 14.54
N GLN A 162 -32.10 -20.83 14.94
CA GLN A 162 -33.21 -20.22 15.70
C GLN A 162 -34.51 -20.11 14.87
N LEU A 163 -34.37 -19.78 13.57
CA LEU A 163 -35.56 -19.76 12.68
C LEU A 163 -36.16 -21.15 12.54
N GLU A 164 -35.37 -22.20 12.34
CA GLU A 164 -35.87 -23.57 12.24
C GLU A 164 -36.54 -24.04 13.56
N GLU A 165 -35.99 -23.68 14.70
CA GLU A 165 -36.58 -23.94 16.01
C GLU A 165 -37.95 -23.22 16.17
N SER A 166 -38.04 -21.94 15.78
CA SER A 166 -39.32 -21.21 15.84
C SER A 166 -40.34 -21.76 14.86
N ARG A 167 -39.96 -22.26 13.68
CA ARG A 167 -40.83 -22.93 12.72
C ARG A 167 -41.39 -24.27 13.26
N LEU A 168 -40.52 -25.05 13.93
CA LEU A 168 -40.94 -26.28 14.59
C LEU A 168 -41.97 -25.99 15.69
N LYS A 169 -41.67 -24.99 16.54
CA LYS A 169 -42.56 -24.52 17.59
C LYS A 169 -43.91 -24.04 17.05
N LEU A 170 -43.93 -23.33 15.91
CA LEU A 170 -45.17 -22.92 15.26
C LEU A 170 -46.04 -24.13 14.87
N ARG A 171 -45.45 -25.13 14.21
CA ARG A 171 -46.17 -26.37 13.85
C ARG A 171 -46.78 -27.04 15.07
N GLN A 172 -46.02 -27.20 16.15
CA GLN A 172 -46.52 -27.79 17.41
C GLN A 172 -47.65 -26.95 18.04
N THR A 173 -47.52 -25.60 18.03
CA THR A 173 -48.51 -24.72 18.61
C THR A 173 -49.82 -24.76 17.83
N VAL A 174 -49.75 -24.83 16.49
CA VAL A 174 -50.98 -25.01 15.63
C VAL A 174 -51.65 -26.34 15.88
N GLU A 175 -50.89 -27.44 16.02
CA GLU A 175 -51.44 -28.75 16.37
C GLU A 175 -52.12 -28.74 17.75
N HIS A 176 -51.52 -28.09 18.74
CA HIS A 176 -52.08 -27.93 20.08
C HIS A 176 -53.32 -27.03 20.09
N GLU A 177 -53.40 -25.98 19.24
CA GLU A 177 -54.61 -25.16 19.06
C GLU A 177 -55.77 -26.03 18.52
N ALA A 178 -55.49 -26.84 17.49
CA ALA A 178 -56.51 -27.76 16.92
C ALA A 178 -57.08 -28.77 17.94
N LEU A 179 -56.29 -29.15 18.95
CA LEU A 179 -56.65 -30.00 20.05
C LEU A 179 -57.25 -29.23 21.24
N GLY A 180 -57.43 -27.91 21.16
CA GLY A 180 -57.88 -27.03 22.21
C GLY A 180 -56.98 -26.83 23.41
N LEU A 181 -55.69 -27.21 23.29
CA LEU A 181 -54.68 -27.11 24.34
C LEU A 181 -53.95 -25.76 24.35
N LYS A 182 -53.98 -24.99 23.25
CA LYS A 182 -53.40 -23.64 23.11
C LYS A 182 -54.45 -22.69 22.52
N SER A 183 -54.26 -21.39 22.77
CA SER A 183 -55.12 -20.34 22.25
C SER A 183 -54.67 -19.86 20.85
N ARG A 184 -55.60 -19.26 20.08
CA ARG A 184 -55.27 -18.57 18.81
C ARG A 184 -54.27 -17.46 19.02
N ALA A 185 -54.28 -16.79 20.20
CA ALA A 185 -53.32 -15.76 20.56
C ALA A 185 -51.88 -16.32 20.65
N ASP A 186 -51.72 -17.55 21.18
CA ASP A 186 -50.42 -18.21 21.24
C ASP A 186 -49.89 -18.50 19.84
N VAL A 187 -50.74 -18.95 18.90
CA VAL A 187 -50.36 -19.19 17.50
C VAL A 187 -49.87 -17.90 16.83
N VAL A 188 -50.66 -16.81 16.93
CA VAL A 188 -50.29 -15.52 16.33
C VAL A 188 -48.96 -14.97 16.91
N GLN A 189 -48.71 -15.19 18.21
CA GLN A 189 -47.46 -14.79 18.84
C GLN A 189 -46.27 -15.56 18.29
N VAL A 190 -46.38 -16.87 18.08
CA VAL A 190 -45.35 -17.70 17.49
C VAL A 190 -45.16 -17.41 15.98
N GLU A 191 -46.25 -17.09 15.25
CA GLU A 191 -46.18 -16.58 13.88
C GLU A 191 -45.33 -15.30 13.80
N ALA A 192 -45.54 -14.35 14.71
CA ALA A 192 -44.72 -13.10 14.81
C ALA A 192 -43.27 -13.38 15.16
N GLU A 193 -42.99 -14.39 16.02
CA GLU A 193 -41.65 -14.84 16.33
C GLU A 193 -40.93 -15.38 15.08
N VAL A 194 -41.59 -16.25 14.30
CA VAL A 194 -41.04 -16.78 13.04
C VAL A 194 -40.71 -15.65 12.05
N ALA A 195 -41.63 -14.69 11.87
CA ALA A 195 -41.38 -13.53 11.00
C ALA A 195 -40.17 -12.68 11.46
N THR A 196 -40.04 -12.49 12.78
CA THR A 196 -38.90 -11.76 13.37
C THR A 196 -37.58 -12.50 13.13
N ASN A 197 -37.57 -13.82 13.33
CA ASN A 197 -36.35 -14.62 13.12
C ASN A 197 -36.00 -14.74 11.64
N ASP A 198 -36.94 -14.77 10.72
CA ASP A 198 -36.71 -14.75 9.28
C ASP A 198 -36.11 -13.41 8.81
N ALA A 199 -36.62 -12.30 9.34
CA ALA A 199 -36.04 -10.97 9.11
C ALA A 199 -34.62 -10.86 9.66
N ALA A 200 -34.34 -11.40 10.86
CA ALA A 200 -33.02 -11.43 11.47
C ALA A 200 -32.02 -12.26 10.64
N LEU A 201 -32.42 -13.43 10.14
CA LEU A 201 -31.59 -14.24 9.24
C LEU A 201 -31.31 -13.52 7.94
N THR A 202 -32.29 -12.85 7.34
CA THR A 202 -32.09 -12.06 6.12
C THR A 202 -31.12 -10.93 6.36
N GLY A 203 -31.23 -10.20 7.48
CA GLY A 203 -30.28 -9.16 7.87
C GLY A 203 -28.84 -9.70 8.05
N SER A 204 -28.70 -10.85 8.70
CA SER A 204 -27.41 -11.50 8.90
C SER A 204 -26.76 -11.94 7.59
N ARG A 205 -27.54 -12.48 6.63
CA ARG A 205 -27.07 -12.83 5.28
C ARG A 205 -26.61 -11.61 4.49
N ASN A 206 -27.34 -10.50 4.57
CA ASN A 206 -26.94 -9.25 3.93
C ASN A 206 -25.61 -8.74 4.49
N ASN A 207 -25.43 -8.79 5.81
CA ASN A 207 -24.15 -8.41 6.43
C ASN A 207 -23.02 -9.33 5.97
N LEU A 208 -23.21 -10.64 5.93
CA LEU A 208 -22.23 -11.60 5.42
C LEU A 208 -21.81 -11.26 3.98
N THR A 209 -22.79 -11.01 3.11
CA THR A 209 -22.55 -10.63 1.71
C THR A 209 -21.71 -9.33 1.61
N ASN A 210 -22.04 -8.34 2.45
CA ASN A 210 -21.30 -7.08 2.50
C ASN A 210 -19.85 -7.29 2.92
N TYR A 211 -19.58 -8.06 3.99
CA TYR A 211 -18.22 -8.31 4.44
C TYR A 211 -17.43 -9.22 3.51
N LEU A 212 -18.05 -10.19 2.84
CA LEU A 212 -17.43 -10.95 1.74
C LEU A 212 -17.03 -10.03 0.59
N THR A 213 -17.88 -9.07 0.23
CA THR A 213 -17.56 -8.09 -0.81
C THR A 213 -16.39 -7.18 -0.38
N LEU A 214 -16.37 -6.74 0.88
CA LEU A 214 -15.25 -5.97 1.43
C LEU A 214 -13.95 -6.79 1.42
N LEU A 215 -13.98 -8.04 1.85
CA LEU A 215 -12.83 -8.94 1.83
C LEU A 215 -12.29 -9.12 0.41
N LYS A 216 -13.16 -9.43 -0.57
CA LYS A 216 -12.79 -9.52 -1.99
C LYS A 216 -12.14 -8.23 -2.49
N THR A 217 -12.71 -7.08 -2.13
CA THR A 217 -12.17 -5.77 -2.51
C THR A 217 -10.77 -5.54 -1.92
N LYS A 218 -10.56 -5.88 -0.63
CA LYS A 218 -9.26 -5.75 0.03
C LYS A 218 -8.21 -6.70 -0.56
N MET A 219 -8.63 -7.89 -0.97
CA MET A 219 -7.78 -8.85 -1.65
C MET A 219 -7.52 -8.51 -3.13
N ASN A 220 -8.27 -7.57 -3.71
CA ASN A 220 -8.36 -7.36 -5.16
C ASN A 220 -8.78 -8.64 -5.90
N TYR A 221 -9.70 -9.41 -5.29
CA TYR A 221 -10.28 -10.63 -5.84
C TYR A 221 -11.46 -10.29 -6.75
N PRO A 222 -11.71 -11.03 -7.85
CA PRO A 222 -12.84 -10.78 -8.74
C PRO A 222 -14.17 -10.83 -7.97
N LEU A 223 -14.98 -9.78 -8.07
CA LEU A 223 -16.23 -9.66 -7.30
C LEU A 223 -17.28 -10.69 -7.69
N ASN A 224 -17.27 -11.15 -8.95
CA ASN A 224 -18.23 -12.10 -9.50
C ASN A 224 -17.90 -13.56 -9.13
N ASP A 225 -16.65 -13.85 -8.73
CA ASP A 225 -16.24 -15.21 -8.39
C ASP A 225 -16.68 -15.55 -6.97
N THR A 226 -16.99 -16.82 -6.71
CA THR A 226 -17.30 -17.28 -5.35
C THR A 226 -16.03 -17.34 -4.50
N LEU A 227 -16.11 -16.82 -3.28
CA LEU A 227 -15.05 -16.92 -2.28
C LEU A 227 -15.60 -17.65 -1.06
N ARG A 228 -15.07 -18.83 -0.77
CA ARG A 228 -15.35 -19.58 0.47
C ARG A 228 -14.12 -19.52 1.35
N ILE A 229 -14.31 -19.17 2.61
CA ILE A 229 -13.23 -19.08 3.58
C ILE A 229 -13.34 -20.22 4.61
N ASP A 230 -12.22 -20.54 5.24
CA ASP A 230 -12.21 -21.45 6.38
C ASP A 230 -12.67 -20.69 7.63
N THR A 231 -13.71 -21.20 8.26
CA THR A 231 -14.30 -20.63 9.50
C THR A 231 -13.75 -21.26 10.77
N GLN A 232 -12.95 -22.34 10.64
CA GLN A 232 -12.33 -22.97 11.80
C GLN A 232 -11.12 -22.13 12.24
N VAL A 233 -11.32 -21.37 13.29
CA VAL A 233 -10.25 -20.53 13.86
C VAL A 233 -9.89 -21.07 15.25
N ASP A 234 -8.72 -21.68 15.33
CA ASP A 234 -8.20 -22.18 16.60
C ASP A 234 -7.67 -21.05 17.50
N LEU A 235 -8.02 -21.13 18.77
CA LEU A 235 -7.41 -20.28 19.78
C LEU A 235 -6.01 -20.83 20.11
N LEU A 236 -4.99 -20.18 19.57
CA LEU A 236 -3.65 -20.31 20.15
C LEU A 236 -3.61 -19.44 21.41
N ALA A 237 -4.14 -19.96 22.51
CA ALA A 237 -4.04 -19.32 23.81
C ALA A 237 -2.58 -19.29 24.22
N GLN A 238 -1.92 -18.18 24.02
CA GLN A 238 -0.57 -17.93 24.50
C GLN A 238 -0.65 -16.92 25.64
N GLU A 239 -0.27 -17.35 26.85
CA GLU A 239 -0.06 -16.41 27.95
C GLU A 239 1.03 -15.41 27.56
N MET A 240 0.68 -14.13 27.56
CA MET A 240 1.64 -13.07 27.32
C MET A 240 2.40 -12.78 28.61
N SER A 241 3.67 -13.16 28.66
CA SER A 241 4.58 -12.90 29.77
C SER A 241 5.37 -11.59 29.64
N GLU A 242 5.34 -10.94 28.46
CA GLU A 242 6.18 -9.79 28.15
C GLU A 242 5.46 -8.45 28.40
N THR A 243 6.24 -7.45 28.81
CA THR A 243 5.73 -6.09 29.04
C THR A 243 5.64 -5.29 27.74
N ALA A 244 4.75 -4.29 27.69
CA ALA A 244 4.63 -3.40 26.54
C ALA A 244 5.94 -2.63 26.25
N GLU A 245 6.74 -2.33 27.31
CA GLU A 245 8.04 -1.68 27.18
C GLU A 245 9.08 -2.55 26.46
N SER A 246 9.12 -3.85 26.76
CA SER A 246 10.01 -4.79 26.07
C SER A 246 9.66 -4.89 24.59
N ILE A 247 8.38 -5.05 24.29
CA ILE A 247 7.87 -5.13 22.91
C ILE A 247 8.16 -3.84 22.14
N TYR A 248 7.99 -2.66 22.77
CA TYR A 248 8.32 -1.39 22.16
C TYR A 248 9.81 -1.27 21.84
N PHE A 249 10.70 -1.75 22.72
CA PHE A 249 12.14 -1.73 22.47
C PHE A 249 12.51 -2.53 21.21
N ASP A 250 11.90 -3.69 21.02
CA ASP A 250 12.12 -4.53 19.83
C ASP A 250 11.47 -3.90 18.58
N ALA A 251 10.21 -3.44 18.69
CA ALA A 251 9.50 -2.78 17.62
C ALA A 251 10.25 -1.56 17.09
N ARG A 252 10.84 -0.76 17.96
CA ARG A 252 11.61 0.41 17.55
C ARG A 252 12.76 0.07 16.60
N ARG A 253 13.33 -1.12 16.71
CA ARG A 253 14.46 -1.59 15.90
C ARG A 253 14.03 -2.29 14.63
N GLN A 254 12.88 -2.96 14.64
CA GLN A 254 12.46 -3.88 13.58
C GLN A 254 11.26 -3.37 12.79
N ASN A 255 10.34 -2.65 13.43
CA ASN A 255 9.10 -2.21 12.79
C ASN A 255 9.36 -1.21 11.65
N PRO A 256 8.81 -1.45 10.45
CA PRO A 256 8.98 -0.59 9.28
C PRO A 256 8.61 0.87 9.55
N THR A 257 7.55 1.14 10.32
CA THR A 257 7.10 2.50 10.64
C THR A 257 8.16 3.31 11.39
N ALA A 258 8.84 2.68 12.36
CA ALA A 258 9.93 3.33 13.12
C ALA A 258 11.15 3.59 12.23
N LYS A 259 11.54 2.62 11.38
CA LYS A 259 12.66 2.75 10.45
C LYS A 259 12.40 3.85 9.41
N ILE A 260 11.20 3.91 8.83
CA ILE A 260 10.79 4.94 7.87
C ILE A 260 10.91 6.34 8.50
N ALA A 261 10.46 6.51 9.75
CA ALA A 261 10.58 7.77 10.46
C ALA A 261 12.07 8.19 10.68
N ASP A 262 12.94 7.24 11.01
CA ASP A 262 14.39 7.48 11.12
C ASP A 262 15.02 7.83 9.76
N PHE A 263 14.62 7.17 8.67
CA PHE A 263 15.09 7.49 7.32
C PHE A 263 14.63 8.88 6.87
N ASN A 264 13.38 9.27 7.13
CA ASN A 264 12.86 10.60 6.81
C ASN A 264 13.68 11.70 7.51
N LEU A 265 14.01 11.53 8.79
CA LEU A 265 14.88 12.44 9.51
C LEU A 265 16.29 12.46 8.89
N ARG A 266 16.86 11.31 8.54
CA ARG A 266 18.17 11.24 7.90
C ARG A 266 18.20 11.94 6.54
N GLN A 267 17.15 11.76 5.72
CA GLN A 267 17.02 12.47 4.45
C GLN A 267 16.95 13.98 4.64
N SER A 268 16.18 14.48 5.63
CA SER A 268 16.07 15.91 5.89
C SER A 268 17.39 16.52 6.37
N ARG A 269 18.19 15.79 7.15
CA ARG A 269 19.57 16.19 7.52
C ARG A 269 20.48 16.29 6.30
N LEU A 270 20.37 15.36 5.34
CA LEU A 270 21.12 15.40 4.09
C LEU A 270 20.69 16.58 3.21
N ARG A 271 19.38 16.84 3.09
CA ARG A 271 18.87 18.04 2.37
C ARG A 271 19.37 19.34 2.98
N TYR A 272 19.42 19.42 4.33
CA TYR A 272 20.01 20.56 5.01
C TYR A 272 21.53 20.71 4.70
N SER A 273 22.26 19.59 4.62
CA SER A 273 23.68 19.58 4.23
C SER A 273 23.89 20.02 2.78
N ILE A 274 23.00 19.58 1.86
CA ILE A 274 22.98 20.01 0.45
C ILE A 274 22.74 21.54 0.37
N ALA A 275 21.76 22.05 1.11
CA ALA A 275 21.48 23.49 1.13
C ALA A 275 22.68 24.31 1.62
N LYS A 276 23.41 23.84 2.64
CA LYS A 276 24.66 24.46 3.11
C LYS A 276 25.77 24.38 2.06
N GLY A 277 25.79 23.31 1.26
CA GLY A 277 26.74 23.13 0.16
C GLY A 277 26.77 24.29 -0.83
N ASN A 278 25.62 24.94 -1.04
CA ASN A 278 25.48 26.07 -1.96
C ASN A 278 26.19 27.37 -1.50
N TYR A 279 26.78 27.40 -0.30
CA TYR A 279 27.69 28.48 0.11
C TYR A 279 29.13 28.31 -0.37
N TYR A 280 29.52 27.11 -0.73
CA TYR A 280 30.87 26.83 -1.18
C TYR A 280 31.04 27.19 -2.66
N PRO A 281 32.32 27.48 -3.10
CA PRO A 281 32.61 27.61 -4.51
C PRO A 281 32.26 26.35 -5.30
N SER A 282 32.06 26.51 -6.60
CA SER A 282 31.92 25.39 -7.54
C SER A 282 33.00 25.47 -8.61
N LEU A 283 33.55 24.31 -8.95
CA LEU A 283 34.58 24.14 -9.99
C LEU A 283 34.01 23.16 -11.04
N SER A 284 34.03 23.59 -12.28
CA SER A 284 33.71 22.75 -13.43
C SER A 284 34.84 22.79 -14.48
N ILE A 285 34.98 21.69 -15.20
CA ILE A 285 35.85 21.59 -16.34
C ILE A 285 34.99 21.25 -17.55
N SER A 286 35.21 21.96 -18.65
CA SER A 286 34.55 21.68 -19.94
C SER A 286 35.62 21.69 -21.06
N GLY A 287 35.34 20.94 -22.08
CA GLY A 287 36.15 20.91 -23.29
C GLY A 287 35.31 20.50 -24.48
N GLY A 288 35.69 20.91 -25.65
CA GLY A 288 34.92 20.60 -26.83
C GLY A 288 35.64 20.91 -28.13
N TYR A 289 34.94 20.54 -29.18
CA TYR A 289 35.29 20.80 -30.56
C TYR A 289 34.13 21.58 -31.19
N GLN A 290 34.45 22.68 -31.91
CA GLN A 290 33.47 23.52 -32.58
C GLN A 290 33.93 23.95 -33.94
N THR A 291 33.02 24.24 -34.83
CA THR A 291 33.27 24.88 -36.13
C THR A 291 32.03 25.70 -36.52
N ASN A 292 32.23 26.66 -37.42
CA ASN A 292 31.11 27.48 -37.89
C ASN A 292 31.22 27.75 -39.38
N TYR A 293 30.05 28.03 -39.96
CA TYR A 293 29.90 28.56 -41.29
C TYR A 293 29.22 29.92 -41.19
N PHE A 294 29.88 30.95 -41.75
CA PHE A 294 29.42 32.33 -41.66
C PHE A 294 29.33 32.94 -43.05
N ILE A 295 28.25 33.63 -43.35
CA ILE A 295 28.02 34.47 -44.52
C ILE A 295 27.84 35.89 -44.01
N ALA A 296 28.72 36.80 -44.40
CA ALA A 296 28.68 38.18 -43.94
C ALA A 296 27.54 38.99 -44.60
N ASP A 297 27.23 38.68 -45.85
CA ASP A 297 26.16 39.32 -46.63
C ASP A 297 25.42 38.27 -47.45
N MET A 298 24.14 38.08 -47.12
CA MET A 298 23.26 37.11 -47.80
C MET A 298 22.91 37.58 -49.24
N ASP A 299 23.03 38.85 -49.54
CA ASP A 299 22.77 39.39 -50.88
C ASP A 299 23.99 39.19 -51.83
N HIS A 300 25.20 38.97 -51.27
CA HIS A 300 26.41 38.77 -52.02
C HIS A 300 27.14 37.49 -51.61
N THR A 301 26.46 36.36 -51.65
CA THR A 301 26.97 35.04 -51.18
C THR A 301 28.18 34.53 -51.97
N ASP A 302 28.36 34.96 -53.23
CA ASP A 302 29.43 34.53 -54.12
C ASP A 302 30.85 34.96 -53.64
N GLN A 303 30.91 35.92 -52.73
CA GLN A 303 32.18 36.37 -52.12
C GLN A 303 32.55 35.60 -50.86
N SER A 304 31.71 34.75 -50.35
CA SER A 304 31.93 33.96 -49.13
C SER A 304 32.66 32.66 -49.47
N PRO A 305 33.63 32.20 -48.65
CA PRO A 305 34.23 30.89 -48.82
C PRO A 305 33.17 29.79 -48.72
N SER A 306 33.37 28.69 -49.48
CA SER A 306 32.43 27.59 -49.48
C SER A 306 32.22 26.98 -48.11
N PHE A 307 31.04 26.41 -47.86
CA PHE A 307 30.75 25.71 -46.62
C PHE A 307 31.84 24.69 -46.21
N LYS A 308 32.30 23.89 -47.17
CA LYS A 308 33.32 22.83 -46.93
C LYS A 308 34.66 23.45 -46.44
N ASN A 309 35.05 24.57 -46.98
CA ASN A 309 36.29 25.21 -46.59
C ASN A 309 36.15 25.86 -45.21
N GLN A 310 35.08 26.63 -44.97
CA GLN A 310 34.85 27.21 -43.65
C GLN A 310 34.68 26.15 -42.55
N PHE A 311 33.91 25.10 -42.84
CA PHE A 311 33.70 23.99 -41.84
C PHE A 311 35.02 23.33 -41.44
N ARG A 312 35.96 23.19 -42.37
CA ARG A 312 37.29 22.65 -42.09
C ARG A 312 38.23 23.68 -41.42
N ASP A 313 38.21 24.89 -41.88
CA ASP A 313 39.23 25.90 -41.52
C ASP A 313 38.84 26.67 -40.24
N ASN A 314 37.54 26.75 -39.90
CA ASN A 314 37.04 27.39 -38.67
C ASN A 314 36.95 26.44 -37.47
N ARG A 315 37.48 25.22 -37.61
CA ARG A 315 37.48 24.25 -36.50
C ARG A 315 38.37 24.74 -35.35
N GLY A 316 37.87 24.60 -34.15
CA GLY A 316 38.58 24.95 -32.93
C GLY A 316 38.32 23.96 -31.80
N GLU A 317 39.34 23.73 -30.98
CA GLU A 317 39.27 22.92 -29.78
C GLU A 317 39.45 23.83 -28.58
N TYR A 318 38.76 23.55 -27.49
CA TYR A 318 38.92 24.32 -26.25
C TYR A 318 38.88 23.42 -25.02
N ILE A 319 39.60 23.81 -23.99
CA ILE A 319 39.49 23.30 -22.62
C ILE A 319 39.37 24.52 -21.71
N GLN A 320 38.38 24.47 -20.82
CA GLN A 320 38.07 25.56 -19.90
C GLN A 320 37.88 25.00 -18.48
N ALA A 321 38.45 25.62 -17.49
CA ALA A 321 38.14 25.45 -16.09
C ALA A 321 37.43 26.70 -15.58
N SER A 322 36.25 26.51 -14.94
CA SER A 322 35.45 27.62 -14.40
C SER A 322 35.29 27.44 -12.89
N LEU A 323 35.75 28.43 -12.13
CA LEU A 323 35.58 28.54 -10.69
C LEU A 323 34.55 29.64 -10.41
N SER A 324 33.36 29.23 -9.87
CA SER A 324 32.32 30.19 -9.48
C SER A 324 32.29 30.31 -7.95
N ILE A 325 32.51 31.53 -7.46
CA ILE A 325 32.51 31.85 -6.03
C ILE A 325 31.26 32.69 -5.72
N PRO A 326 30.30 32.14 -4.96
CA PRO A 326 29.06 32.86 -4.65
C PRO A 326 29.30 33.91 -3.55
N ILE A 327 29.28 35.21 -3.89
CA ILE A 327 29.49 36.30 -2.95
C ILE A 327 28.16 36.75 -2.32
N PHE A 328 27.18 37.16 -3.15
CA PHE A 328 25.87 37.65 -2.70
C PHE A 328 24.79 37.25 -3.72
N ASN A 329 23.61 36.84 -3.23
CA ASN A 329 22.50 36.43 -4.05
C ASN A 329 21.15 36.83 -3.43
N SER A 330 21.03 38.08 -2.99
CA SER A 330 19.78 38.64 -2.43
C SER A 330 19.23 37.79 -1.28
N LEU A 331 20.10 37.27 -0.40
CA LEU A 331 19.78 36.41 0.76
C LEU A 331 19.14 35.05 0.44
N SER A 332 18.97 34.69 -0.84
CA SER A 332 18.29 33.44 -1.25
C SER A 332 18.94 32.20 -0.64
N ARG A 333 20.28 32.12 -0.62
CA ARG A 333 20.99 30.99 0.02
C ARG A 333 20.71 30.91 1.51
N ARG A 334 20.75 32.05 2.22
CA ARG A 334 20.47 32.11 3.67
C ARG A 334 19.05 31.63 3.99
N THR A 335 18.06 32.11 3.23
CA THR A 335 16.64 31.71 3.43
C THR A 335 16.44 30.24 3.11
N ASN A 336 17.07 29.71 2.07
CA ASN A 336 17.01 28.27 1.72
C ASN A 336 17.64 27.39 2.79
N VAL A 337 18.78 27.77 3.35
CA VAL A 337 19.42 27.02 4.45
C VAL A 337 18.56 27.05 5.70
N ASN A 338 17.99 28.23 6.08
CA ASN A 338 17.11 28.34 7.23
C ASN A 338 15.83 27.50 7.04
N ARG A 339 15.23 27.53 5.84
CA ARG A 339 14.07 26.69 5.50
C ARG A 339 14.40 25.21 5.60
N SER A 340 15.54 24.79 5.06
CA SER A 340 15.99 23.39 5.15
C SER A 340 16.26 22.94 6.58
N ARG A 341 16.80 23.88 7.43
CA ARG A 341 16.97 23.62 8.87
C ARG A 341 15.61 23.44 9.56
N ASN A 342 14.65 24.33 9.29
CA ASN A 342 13.31 24.22 9.88
C ASN A 342 12.63 22.92 9.45
N ASN A 343 12.74 22.55 8.18
CA ASN A 343 12.23 21.26 7.67
C ASN A 343 12.88 20.06 8.38
N MET A 344 14.17 20.13 8.68
CA MET A 344 14.85 19.08 9.45
C MET A 344 14.28 18.99 10.88
N LEU A 345 14.06 20.12 11.56
CA LEU A 345 13.46 20.15 12.89
C LEU A 345 12.01 19.66 12.88
N ILE A 346 11.24 19.99 11.84
CA ILE A 346 9.89 19.46 11.65
C ILE A 346 9.93 17.93 11.52
N GLN A 347 10.85 17.38 10.72
CA GLN A 347 10.99 15.91 10.58
C GLN A 347 11.46 15.24 11.89
N GLU A 348 12.21 15.93 12.71
CA GLU A 348 12.58 15.43 14.05
C GLU A 348 11.34 15.32 14.96
N GLN A 349 10.44 16.32 14.93
CA GLN A 349 9.19 16.26 15.67
C GLN A 349 8.26 15.18 15.10
N ASN A 350 8.13 15.06 13.78
CA ASN A 350 7.33 14.01 13.14
C ASN A 350 7.82 12.61 13.54
N ARG A 351 9.14 12.40 13.56
CA ARG A 351 9.71 11.15 14.05
C ARG A 351 9.36 10.87 15.51
N ASN A 352 9.50 11.86 16.39
CA ASN A 352 9.18 11.72 17.80
C ASN A 352 7.69 11.40 18.00
N GLN A 353 6.81 12.08 17.26
CA GLN A 353 5.37 11.80 17.26
C GLN A 353 5.07 10.37 16.77
N THR A 354 5.71 9.93 15.68
CA THR A 354 5.54 8.55 15.16
C THR A 354 5.97 7.51 16.19
N LEU A 355 7.08 7.72 16.85
CA LEU A 355 7.55 6.79 17.90
C LEU A 355 6.65 6.77 19.13
N GLN A 356 6.12 7.92 19.53
CA GLN A 356 5.15 8.01 20.61
C GLN A 356 3.83 7.32 20.25
N GLN A 357 3.36 7.48 19.01
CA GLN A 357 2.16 6.79 18.53
C GLN A 357 2.40 5.27 18.51
N LEU A 358 3.53 4.80 17.98
CA LEU A 358 3.90 3.38 18.00
C LEU A 358 3.93 2.80 19.41
N GLN A 359 4.48 3.55 20.38
CA GLN A 359 4.48 3.13 21.78
C GLN A 359 3.05 3.01 22.35
N SER A 360 2.19 3.98 22.01
CA SER A 360 0.78 3.99 22.42
C SER A 360 0.02 2.80 21.81
N ASP A 361 0.22 2.54 20.51
CA ASP A 361 -0.43 1.45 19.80
C ASP A 361 -0.02 0.08 20.34
N ILE A 362 1.27 -0.10 20.65
CA ILE A 362 1.77 -1.34 21.28
C ILE A 362 1.16 -1.53 22.67
N ARG A 363 1.13 -0.46 23.49
CA ARG A 363 0.54 -0.55 24.83
C ARG A 363 -0.92 -0.94 24.75
N LYS A 364 -1.67 -0.25 23.86
CA LYS A 364 -3.07 -0.57 23.61
C LYS A 364 -3.27 -2.02 23.16
N ALA A 365 -2.47 -2.50 22.21
CA ALA A 365 -2.58 -3.88 21.73
C ALA A 365 -2.32 -4.91 22.82
N VAL A 366 -1.35 -4.65 23.71
CA VAL A 366 -1.05 -5.51 24.87
C VAL A 366 -2.21 -5.49 25.87
N ASP A 367 -2.69 -4.30 26.24
CA ASP A 367 -3.79 -4.14 27.21
C ASP A 367 -5.08 -4.76 26.63
N ASP A 368 -5.39 -4.56 25.35
CA ASP A 368 -6.55 -5.13 24.66
C ASP A 368 -6.45 -6.68 24.59
N CYS A 369 -5.28 -7.24 24.26
CA CYS A 369 -5.09 -8.70 24.23
C CYS A 369 -5.36 -9.32 25.60
N GLN A 370 -4.85 -8.71 26.69
CA GLN A 370 -5.10 -9.19 28.05
C GLN A 370 -6.56 -8.97 28.49
N GLY A 371 -7.16 -7.85 28.08
CA GLY A 371 -8.55 -7.51 28.34
C GLY A 371 -9.50 -8.51 27.67
N TYR A 372 -9.33 -8.76 26.37
CA TYR A 372 -10.16 -9.72 25.64
C TYR A 372 -9.95 -11.17 26.10
N ALA A 373 -8.77 -11.56 26.56
CA ALA A 373 -8.56 -12.88 27.17
C ALA A 373 -9.48 -13.09 28.39
N LYS A 374 -9.49 -12.11 29.31
CA LYS A 374 -10.35 -12.15 30.51
C LYS A 374 -11.85 -12.09 30.12
N GLN A 375 -12.18 -11.22 29.17
CA GLN A 375 -13.58 -11.06 28.70
C GLN A 375 -14.07 -12.35 28.04
N TYR A 376 -13.25 -13.04 27.27
CA TYR A 376 -13.62 -14.31 26.63
C TYR A 376 -13.98 -15.39 27.66
N GLU A 377 -13.21 -15.51 28.74
CA GLU A 377 -13.54 -16.43 29.83
C GLU A 377 -14.87 -16.07 30.55
N GLN A 378 -15.16 -14.78 30.70
CA GLN A 378 -16.44 -14.33 31.24
C GLN A 378 -17.60 -14.62 30.26
N MET A 379 -17.39 -14.45 28.94
CA MET A 379 -18.40 -14.78 27.93
C MET A 379 -18.71 -16.27 27.87
N LYS A 380 -17.74 -17.17 28.09
CA LYS A 380 -18.01 -18.61 28.23
C LYS A 380 -19.03 -18.87 29.34
N LYS A 381 -18.75 -18.33 30.53
CA LYS A 381 -19.67 -18.49 31.69
C LYS A 381 -21.04 -17.89 31.42
N ARG A 382 -21.12 -16.75 30.72
CA ARG A 382 -22.40 -16.13 30.33
C ARG A 382 -23.17 -17.02 29.37
N VAL A 383 -22.51 -17.63 28.38
CA VAL A 383 -23.17 -18.58 27.46
C VAL A 383 -23.67 -19.80 28.20
N GLU A 384 -22.87 -20.40 29.09
CA GLU A 384 -23.26 -21.55 29.90
C GLU A 384 -24.50 -21.24 30.76
N ALA A 385 -24.52 -20.10 31.45
CA ALA A 385 -25.63 -19.66 32.28
C ALA A 385 -26.89 -19.40 31.43
N ASN A 386 -26.78 -18.71 30.28
CA ASN A 386 -27.93 -18.47 29.41
C ASN A 386 -28.42 -19.75 28.73
N GLN A 387 -27.54 -20.70 28.42
CA GLN A 387 -27.96 -22.02 27.90
C GLN A 387 -28.77 -22.77 28.92
N LEU A 388 -28.34 -22.83 30.18
CA LEU A 388 -29.08 -23.47 31.25
C LEU A 388 -30.45 -22.78 31.49
N ALA A 389 -30.44 -21.44 31.50
CA ALA A 389 -31.70 -20.65 31.64
C ALA A 389 -32.69 -20.96 30.50
N TYR A 390 -32.19 -20.99 29.26
CA TYR A 390 -33.00 -21.34 28.09
C TYR A 390 -33.57 -22.77 28.17
N ASP A 391 -32.74 -23.74 28.55
CA ASP A 391 -33.17 -25.15 28.69
C ASP A 391 -34.26 -25.31 29.77
N VAL A 392 -34.18 -24.57 30.87
CA VAL A 392 -35.23 -24.53 31.91
C VAL A 392 -36.50 -23.87 31.40
N MET A 393 -36.37 -22.71 30.70
CA MET A 393 -37.53 -22.02 30.10
C MET A 393 -38.24 -22.86 29.04
N ARG A 394 -37.49 -23.61 28.22
CA ARG A 394 -38.01 -24.51 27.21
C ARG A 394 -38.86 -25.62 27.86
N ARG A 395 -38.37 -26.29 28.92
CA ARG A 395 -39.11 -27.30 29.64
C ARG A 395 -40.42 -26.76 30.25
N LYS A 396 -40.33 -25.58 30.91
CA LYS A 396 -41.51 -24.92 31.47
C LYS A 396 -42.54 -24.56 30.39
N TYR A 397 -42.07 -24.16 29.20
CA TYR A 397 -42.98 -23.87 28.09
C TYR A 397 -43.65 -25.13 27.56
N GLU A 398 -42.95 -26.25 27.46
CA GLU A 398 -43.48 -27.56 27.10
C GLU A 398 -44.55 -28.04 28.09
N GLU A 399 -44.36 -27.73 29.38
CA GLU A 399 -45.32 -28.00 30.46
C GLU A 399 -46.46 -26.96 30.55
N GLY A 400 -46.45 -25.89 29.71
CA GLY A 400 -47.47 -24.85 29.71
C GLY A 400 -47.36 -23.84 30.86
N LEU A 401 -46.25 -23.78 31.58
CA LEU A 401 -46.02 -22.94 32.77
C LEU A 401 -45.55 -21.53 32.45
N VAL A 402 -45.08 -21.25 31.24
CA VAL A 402 -44.56 -19.94 30.80
C VAL A 402 -45.10 -19.60 29.39
N SER A 403 -45.15 -18.32 29.09
CA SER A 403 -45.62 -17.81 27.80
C SER A 403 -44.58 -18.04 26.66
N PRO A 404 -45.05 -18.07 25.39
CA PRO A 404 -44.12 -18.06 24.24
C PRO A 404 -43.13 -16.90 24.26
N LEU A 405 -43.52 -15.72 24.78
CA LEU A 405 -42.70 -14.53 24.88
C LEU A 405 -41.52 -14.70 25.86
N ASP A 406 -41.77 -15.37 27.02
CA ASP A 406 -40.72 -15.62 28.01
C ASP A 406 -39.62 -16.55 27.43
N LEU A 407 -40.05 -17.60 26.69
CA LEU A 407 -39.14 -18.51 26.02
C LEU A 407 -38.33 -17.77 24.91
N GLN A 408 -39.00 -16.95 24.08
CA GLN A 408 -38.34 -16.16 23.04
C GLN A 408 -37.31 -15.20 23.64
N THR A 409 -37.66 -14.54 24.76
CA THR A 409 -36.75 -13.64 25.45
C THR A 409 -35.46 -14.39 25.88
N SER A 410 -35.63 -15.58 26.48
CA SER A 410 -34.49 -16.40 26.91
C SER A 410 -33.67 -16.91 25.71
N ALA A 411 -34.30 -17.29 24.59
CA ALA A 411 -33.60 -17.65 23.34
C ALA A 411 -32.79 -16.51 22.76
N ASN A 412 -33.34 -15.28 22.74
CA ASN A 412 -32.66 -14.09 22.26
C ASN A 412 -31.43 -13.73 23.13
N LEU A 413 -31.55 -13.90 24.47
CA LEU A 413 -30.43 -13.71 25.40
C LEU A 413 -29.32 -14.73 25.15
N LEU A 414 -29.65 -15.97 24.88
CA LEU A 414 -28.68 -17.02 24.54
C LEU A 414 -27.99 -16.74 23.19
N LEU A 415 -28.75 -16.37 22.16
CA LEU A 415 -28.25 -16.04 20.84
C LEU A 415 -27.26 -14.85 20.93
N SER A 416 -27.66 -13.78 21.62
CA SER A 416 -26.78 -12.62 21.86
C SER A 416 -25.51 -13.04 22.59
N ALA A 417 -25.60 -13.86 23.65
CA ALA A 417 -24.42 -14.31 24.39
C ALA A 417 -23.48 -15.15 23.52
N LYS A 418 -23.98 -16.03 22.66
CA LYS A 418 -23.18 -16.82 21.70
C LYS A 418 -22.50 -15.92 20.66
N ALA A 419 -23.21 -14.93 20.11
CA ALA A 419 -22.65 -13.97 19.15
C ALA A 419 -21.57 -13.10 19.80
N ASP A 420 -21.80 -12.58 21.02
CA ASP A 420 -20.84 -11.79 21.79
C ASP A 420 -19.57 -12.61 22.14
N GLN A 421 -19.75 -13.90 22.48
CA GLN A 421 -18.64 -14.81 22.74
C GLN A 421 -17.77 -15.02 21.48
N LEU A 422 -18.41 -15.27 20.34
CA LEU A 422 -17.71 -15.44 19.07
C LEU A 422 -16.94 -14.16 18.71
N LYS A 423 -17.57 -12.98 18.80
CA LYS A 423 -16.92 -11.71 18.56
C LYS A 423 -15.71 -11.50 19.45
N THR A 424 -15.87 -11.70 20.78
CA THR A 424 -14.79 -11.53 21.75
C THR A 424 -13.63 -12.52 21.48
N LYS A 425 -13.93 -13.75 21.04
CA LYS A 425 -12.93 -14.73 20.60
C LYS A 425 -12.09 -14.18 19.44
N LEU A 426 -12.75 -13.64 18.43
CA LEU A 426 -12.08 -13.13 17.23
C LEU A 426 -11.28 -11.87 17.55
N ASP A 427 -11.82 -10.94 18.33
CA ASP A 427 -11.12 -9.73 18.79
C ASP A 427 -9.85 -10.11 19.58
N TYR A 428 -9.93 -11.11 20.47
CA TYR A 428 -8.77 -11.64 21.19
C TYR A 428 -7.68 -12.14 20.24
N ILE A 429 -8.05 -12.92 19.23
CA ILE A 429 -7.10 -13.47 18.24
C ILE A 429 -6.42 -12.34 17.47
N ILE A 430 -7.18 -11.35 17.01
CA ILE A 430 -6.66 -10.18 16.27
C ILE A 430 -5.61 -9.45 17.11
N GLN A 431 -5.94 -9.12 18.37
CA GLN A 431 -5.03 -8.36 19.22
C GLN A 431 -3.76 -9.13 19.57
N CYS A 432 -3.86 -10.43 19.84
CA CYS A 432 -2.68 -11.26 20.09
C CYS A 432 -1.77 -11.37 18.85
N ARG A 433 -2.34 -11.45 17.63
CA ARG A 433 -1.56 -11.42 16.40
C ARG A 433 -0.90 -10.06 16.16
N LEU A 434 -1.58 -8.98 16.49
CA LEU A 434 -1.03 -7.63 16.41
C LEU A 434 0.15 -7.44 17.38
N VAL A 435 0.07 -7.98 18.58
CA VAL A 435 1.20 -7.98 19.52
C VAL A 435 2.40 -8.76 18.97
N LYS A 436 2.18 -9.94 18.37
CA LYS A 436 3.24 -10.70 17.71
C LYS A 436 3.88 -9.95 16.55
N TYR A 437 3.06 -9.24 15.77
CA TYR A 437 3.55 -8.36 14.72
C TYR A 437 4.47 -7.25 15.25
N TYR A 438 4.10 -6.60 16.35
CA TYR A 438 4.97 -5.60 16.98
C TYR A 438 6.27 -6.19 17.53
N LYS A 439 6.31 -7.46 17.89
CA LYS A 439 7.55 -8.19 18.24
C LYS A 439 8.46 -8.47 17.04
N GLY A 440 8.02 -8.15 15.82
CA GLY A 440 8.76 -8.37 14.59
C GLY A 440 8.50 -9.71 13.91
N ILE A 441 7.45 -10.43 14.30
CA ILE A 441 7.00 -11.65 13.61
C ILE A 441 5.98 -11.23 12.54
N PRO A 442 6.29 -11.36 11.23
CA PRO A 442 5.37 -11.00 10.16
C PRO A 442 4.01 -11.71 10.30
N LEU A 443 2.91 -11.01 9.96
CA LEU A 443 1.56 -11.55 10.11
C LEU A 443 1.35 -12.87 9.35
N ILE A 444 1.98 -13.03 8.20
CA ILE A 444 1.92 -14.27 7.40
C ILE A 444 2.64 -15.42 8.11
N GLU A 445 3.81 -15.18 8.71
CA GLU A 445 4.59 -16.22 9.40
C GLU A 445 3.95 -16.69 10.70
N GLN A 446 2.99 -15.94 11.27
CA GLN A 446 2.24 -16.34 12.47
C GLN A 446 1.23 -17.47 12.22
N LEU A 447 1.04 -17.87 10.97
CA LEU A 447 0.05 -18.84 10.53
C LEU A 447 0.67 -20.21 10.18
N GLN A 448 2.01 -20.28 10.19
CA GLN A 448 2.79 -21.52 10.07
C GLN A 448 3.03 -22.14 11.47
#